data_e258db681794bf0ac0902f263b54538d
#
_entry.id   e258db681794bf0ac0902f263b54538d
#
_cell.length_a   1.000
_cell.length_b   1.000
_cell.length_c   1.000
_cell.angle_alpha   90.00
_cell.angle_beta   90.00
_cell.angle_gamma   90.00
#
_symmetry.space_group_name_H-M   'P 1'
#
loop_
_entity.id
_entity.type
_entity.pdbx_description
1 polymer ?
#
loop_
_entity_poly.entity_id
_entity_poly.type
_entity_poly.pdbx_seq_one_letter_code
_entity_poly.pdbx_strand_id
1 'polypeptide(L)'
;MILITGANGFVGHKLMELCKDTAASPSLRNVTQEMVNRMIEESNADVVVHTAAISDIGTCEADPEASYFANVQIPMYLANACKDSDRKLICFSSDQVYSACEDDGPYTEENVKPGNIYAAHKLEMEKRVLDILPSAVMLRAEWMYDYYEKRSNYLMMILNAIHTQDSVSFSSKQFRGITYLQEVAENMEKVISLPGGAYNFGSETTQSIYEVTNKFLDMLGKKLIVKDAPARHNLWMDCSKARKYGVEFSSVIDGLERCARDYKL
;
A
#
# COMPACT_ATOMS: atom_id res chain seq x y z
N MET A 1 1.58 9.60 20.17
CA MET A 1 1.86 10.34 18.90
C MET A 1 2.37 9.40 17.83
N ILE A 2 2.02 9.63 16.54
CA ILE A 2 2.43 8.82 15.39
C ILE A 2 3.41 9.64 14.53
N LEU A 3 4.62 9.15 14.31
CA LEU A 3 5.57 9.71 13.34
C LEU A 3 5.35 9.07 11.97
N ILE A 4 5.04 9.87 10.95
CA ILE A 4 4.82 9.40 9.57
C ILE A 4 6.02 9.76 8.71
N THR A 5 6.71 8.74 8.19
CA THR A 5 7.74 8.95 7.17
C THR A 5 7.09 8.93 5.79
N GLY A 6 7.59 9.78 4.89
CA GLY A 6 6.94 9.93 3.58
C GLY A 6 5.62 10.69 3.65
N ALA A 7 5.44 11.58 4.62
CA ALA A 7 4.23 12.37 4.87
C ALA A 7 3.71 13.15 3.65
N ASN A 8 4.59 13.54 2.71
CA ASN A 8 4.21 14.20 1.46
C ASN A 8 3.84 13.22 0.32
N GLY A 9 3.97 11.92 0.56
CA GLY A 9 3.62 10.87 -0.40
C GLY A 9 2.11 10.59 -0.42
N PHE A 10 1.69 9.72 -1.36
CA PHE A 10 0.28 9.41 -1.58
C PHE A 10 -0.43 8.82 -0.35
N VAL A 11 0.20 7.89 0.36
CA VAL A 11 -0.34 7.32 1.60
C VAL A 11 -0.12 8.29 2.76
N GLY A 12 1.10 8.79 2.91
CA GLY A 12 1.49 9.62 4.04
C GLY A 12 0.63 10.87 4.20
N HIS A 13 0.30 11.58 3.11
CA HIS A 13 -0.53 12.79 3.20
C HIS A 13 -1.93 12.49 3.75
N LYS A 14 -2.55 11.37 3.34
CA LYS A 14 -3.88 10.98 3.83
C LYS A 14 -3.84 10.58 5.31
N LEU A 15 -2.79 9.91 5.73
CA LEU A 15 -2.59 9.61 7.15
C LEU A 15 -2.40 10.89 7.98
N MET A 16 -1.63 11.86 7.45
CA MET A 16 -1.48 13.18 8.11
C MET A 16 -2.78 13.96 8.19
N GLU A 17 -3.66 13.80 7.20
CA GLU A 17 -4.97 14.47 7.13
C GLU A 17 -5.97 13.90 8.14
N LEU A 18 -6.02 12.58 8.27
CA LEU A 18 -7.13 11.88 8.95
C LEU A 18 -6.76 11.28 10.31
N CYS A 19 -5.52 10.86 10.51
CA CYS A 19 -5.11 10.31 11.79
C CYS A 19 -4.84 11.44 12.80
N LYS A 20 -5.23 11.19 14.04
CA LYS A 20 -4.99 12.13 15.14
C LYS A 20 -3.55 12.01 15.65
N ASP A 21 -3.04 13.09 16.20
CA ASP A 21 -1.75 13.14 16.90
C ASP A 21 -0.59 12.62 16.01
N THR A 22 -0.49 13.17 14.81
CA THR A 22 0.52 12.81 13.81
C THR A 22 1.59 13.88 13.67
N ALA A 23 2.82 13.47 13.36
CA ALA A 23 3.92 14.33 12.97
C ALA A 23 4.61 13.80 11.71
N ALA A 24 5.04 14.70 10.83
CA ALA A 24 5.83 14.35 9.65
C ALA A 24 7.30 14.17 10.02
N SER A 25 7.94 13.08 9.56
CA SER A 25 9.39 12.95 9.67
C SER A 25 10.12 13.89 8.70
N PRO A 26 11.37 14.24 8.99
CA PRO A 26 12.29 14.76 7.98
C PRO A 26 12.45 13.81 6.78
N SER A 27 13.06 14.31 5.69
CA SER A 27 13.38 13.48 4.53
C SER A 27 14.35 12.36 4.90
N LEU A 28 14.08 11.14 4.43
CA LEU A 28 14.94 9.97 4.62
C LEU A 28 15.93 9.77 3.46
N ARG A 29 16.10 10.74 2.58
CA ARG A 29 17.12 10.66 1.51
C ARG A 29 18.51 10.76 2.10
N ASN A 30 19.38 9.82 1.75
CA ASN A 30 20.79 9.77 2.18
C ASN A 30 20.98 9.74 3.72
N VAL A 31 20.01 9.20 4.47
CA VAL A 31 20.13 9.06 5.92
C VAL A 31 21.12 7.96 6.31
N THR A 32 21.75 8.14 7.47
CA THR A 32 22.51 7.10 8.17
C THR A 32 21.72 6.55 9.35
N GLN A 33 22.18 5.44 9.93
CA GLN A 33 21.55 4.88 11.14
C GLN A 33 21.51 5.91 12.29
N GLU A 34 22.60 6.68 12.49
CA GLU A 34 22.68 7.69 13.56
C GLU A 34 21.66 8.81 13.37
N MET A 35 21.45 9.23 12.10
CA MET A 35 20.44 10.25 11.79
C MET A 35 19.03 9.75 12.08
N VAL A 36 18.74 8.48 11.75
CA VAL A 36 17.45 7.84 12.04
C VAL A 36 17.24 7.68 13.53
N ASN A 37 18.26 7.23 14.29
CA ASN A 37 18.18 7.11 15.74
C ASN A 37 17.83 8.45 16.38
N ARG A 38 18.55 9.51 16.02
CA ARG A 38 18.28 10.87 16.54
C ARG A 38 16.86 11.34 16.18
N MET A 39 16.44 11.14 14.94
CA MET A 39 15.09 11.51 14.49
C MET A 39 14.01 10.81 15.33
N ILE A 40 14.16 9.52 15.62
CA ILE A 40 13.20 8.75 16.43
C ILE A 40 13.21 9.23 17.88
N GLU A 41 14.38 9.46 18.48
CA GLU A 41 14.51 9.97 19.84
C GLU A 41 13.87 11.35 20.00
N GLU A 42 14.20 12.29 19.11
CA GLU A 42 13.67 13.67 19.14
C GLU A 42 12.17 13.75 18.85
N SER A 43 11.61 12.79 18.10
CA SER A 43 10.19 12.82 17.74
C SER A 43 9.23 12.62 18.91
N ASN A 44 9.66 11.96 19.99
CA ASN A 44 8.79 11.51 21.09
C ASN A 44 7.56 10.68 20.65
N ALA A 45 7.61 10.07 19.46
CA ALA A 45 6.49 9.27 18.94
C ALA A 45 6.48 7.86 19.53
N ASP A 46 5.31 7.33 19.87
CA ASP A 46 5.14 5.96 20.33
C ASP A 46 5.09 4.97 19.18
N VAL A 47 4.67 5.47 18.02
CA VAL A 47 4.45 4.68 16.80
C VAL A 47 5.14 5.35 15.61
N VAL A 48 5.82 4.58 14.80
CA VAL A 48 6.39 5.00 13.51
C VAL A 48 5.66 4.30 12.38
N VAL A 49 5.07 5.07 11.46
CA VAL A 49 4.43 4.55 10.26
C VAL A 49 5.29 4.91 9.05
N HIS A 50 5.90 3.90 8.45
CA HIS A 50 6.79 4.06 7.31
C HIS A 50 6.05 3.87 5.99
N THR A 51 5.80 5.00 5.29
CA THR A 51 5.15 5.01 3.97
C THR A 51 6.10 5.43 2.84
N ALA A 52 7.32 5.88 3.17
CA ALA A 52 8.30 6.27 2.16
C ALA A 52 8.84 5.04 1.41
N ALA A 53 8.86 5.10 0.10
CA ALA A 53 9.37 4.03 -0.76
C ALA A 53 9.66 4.54 -2.17
N ILE A 54 10.54 3.84 -2.90
CA ILE A 54 10.55 3.85 -4.36
C ILE A 54 9.59 2.73 -4.80
N SER A 55 8.39 3.09 -5.28
CA SER A 55 7.31 2.12 -5.56
C SER A 55 7.05 1.89 -7.05
N ASP A 56 7.74 2.60 -7.93
CA ASP A 56 7.68 2.37 -9.36
C ASP A 56 8.59 1.21 -9.76
N ILE A 57 8.01 0.15 -10.34
CA ILE A 57 8.71 -1.08 -10.69
C ILE A 57 9.82 -0.79 -11.71
N GLY A 58 9.55 0.05 -12.73
CA GLY A 58 10.54 0.40 -13.73
C GLY A 58 11.74 1.13 -13.15
N THR A 59 11.51 2.04 -12.20
CA THR A 59 12.57 2.73 -11.47
C THR A 59 13.41 1.76 -10.63
N CYS A 60 12.78 0.79 -9.96
CA CYS A 60 13.50 -0.23 -9.18
C CYS A 60 14.34 -1.15 -10.07
N GLU A 61 13.84 -1.53 -11.24
CA GLU A 61 14.61 -2.32 -12.23
C GLU A 61 15.77 -1.53 -12.81
N ALA A 62 15.60 -0.23 -13.05
CA ALA A 62 16.65 0.64 -13.60
C ALA A 62 17.77 0.95 -12.59
N ASP A 63 17.44 1.05 -11.30
CA ASP A 63 18.41 1.31 -10.22
C ASP A 63 18.11 0.44 -9.00
N PRO A 64 18.57 -0.83 -9.01
CA PRO A 64 18.35 -1.75 -7.90
C PRO A 64 19.02 -1.31 -6.59
N GLU A 65 20.15 -0.60 -6.65
CA GLU A 65 20.87 -0.15 -5.45
C GLU A 65 20.09 0.96 -4.73
N ALA A 66 19.63 1.97 -5.46
CA ALA A 66 18.75 3.00 -4.89
C ALA A 66 17.44 2.41 -4.36
N SER A 67 16.87 1.45 -5.08
CA SER A 67 15.68 0.71 -4.63
C SER A 67 15.96 -0.07 -3.34
N TYR A 68 17.08 -0.77 -3.23
CA TYR A 68 17.47 -1.51 -2.03
C TYR A 68 17.67 -0.57 -0.84
N PHE A 69 18.38 0.54 -1.04
CA PHE A 69 18.58 1.54 0.02
C PHE A 69 17.24 2.06 0.56
N ALA A 70 16.35 2.49 -0.35
CA ALA A 70 15.06 3.07 0.03
C ALA A 70 14.08 2.05 0.62
N ASN A 71 14.00 0.85 0.03
CA ASN A 71 12.96 -0.13 0.33
C ASN A 71 13.38 -1.19 1.35
N VAL A 72 14.68 -1.35 1.63
CA VAL A 72 15.20 -2.35 2.58
C VAL A 72 16.02 -1.68 3.68
N GLN A 73 17.05 -0.91 3.32
CA GLN A 73 18.02 -0.41 4.28
C GLN A 73 17.43 0.65 5.21
N ILE A 74 16.67 1.61 4.69
CA ILE A 74 15.98 2.62 5.51
C ILE A 74 15.00 1.95 6.50
N PRO A 75 14.10 1.03 6.10
CA PRO A 75 13.28 0.28 7.05
C PRO A 75 14.06 -0.47 8.13
N MET A 76 15.23 -1.04 7.80
CA MET A 76 16.11 -1.66 8.81
C MET A 76 16.63 -0.64 9.82
N TYR A 77 17.03 0.56 9.37
CA TYR A 77 17.44 1.64 10.27
C TYR A 77 16.30 2.05 11.23
N LEU A 78 15.07 2.16 10.70
CA LEU A 78 13.88 2.43 11.50
C LEU A 78 13.62 1.30 12.51
N ALA A 79 13.77 0.03 12.10
CA ALA A 79 13.57 -1.12 12.97
C ALA A 79 14.58 -1.13 14.14
N ASN A 80 15.87 -0.87 13.87
CA ASN A 80 16.87 -0.74 14.92
C ASN A 80 16.54 0.40 15.90
N ALA A 81 16.24 1.59 15.38
CA ALA A 81 15.91 2.74 16.21
C ALA A 81 14.64 2.53 17.06
N CYS A 82 13.61 1.90 16.49
CA CYS A 82 12.37 1.56 17.19
C CYS A 82 12.59 0.49 18.27
N LYS A 83 13.44 -0.52 18.00
CA LYS A 83 13.82 -1.55 18.97
C LYS A 83 14.53 -0.94 20.16
N ASP A 84 15.52 -0.08 19.91
CA ASP A 84 16.34 0.53 20.96
C ASP A 84 15.54 1.50 21.85
N SER A 85 14.44 2.05 21.32
CA SER A 85 13.57 3.01 22.02
C SER A 85 12.20 2.45 22.43
N ASP A 86 11.98 1.13 22.28
CA ASP A 86 10.72 0.41 22.59
C ASP A 86 9.48 1.04 21.90
N ARG A 87 9.58 1.29 20.58
CA ARG A 87 8.52 1.90 19.80
C ARG A 87 7.93 0.93 18.79
N LYS A 88 6.63 1.09 18.48
CA LYS A 88 5.95 0.32 17.46
C LYS A 88 6.38 0.78 16.06
N LEU A 89 6.70 -0.15 15.18
CA LEU A 89 6.98 0.13 13.76
C LEU A 89 5.94 -0.53 12.88
N ILE A 90 5.39 0.24 11.94
CA ILE A 90 4.47 -0.22 10.90
C ILE A 90 5.07 0.15 9.56
N CYS A 91 5.30 -0.82 8.66
CA CYS A 91 5.84 -0.60 7.32
C CYS A 91 4.83 -1.01 6.25
N PHE A 92 4.69 -0.19 5.21
CA PHE A 92 3.93 -0.55 4.03
C PHE A 92 4.78 -1.44 3.11
N SER A 93 4.39 -2.70 2.99
CA SER A 93 4.81 -3.65 1.98
C SER A 93 3.88 -3.59 0.77
N SER A 94 3.80 -4.64 -0.05
CA SER A 94 3.02 -4.62 -1.30
C SER A 94 2.45 -5.99 -1.65
N ASP A 95 1.30 -5.98 -2.32
CA ASP A 95 0.71 -7.12 -3.04
C ASP A 95 1.65 -7.70 -4.12
N GLN A 96 2.63 -6.92 -4.59
CA GLN A 96 3.62 -7.37 -5.57
C GLN A 96 4.46 -8.58 -5.10
N VAL A 97 4.49 -8.87 -3.81
CA VAL A 97 5.15 -10.09 -3.29
C VAL A 97 4.53 -11.38 -3.83
N TYR A 98 3.34 -11.29 -4.45
CA TYR A 98 2.64 -12.40 -5.11
C TYR A 98 2.80 -12.41 -6.63
N SER A 99 3.55 -11.49 -7.22
CA SER A 99 3.54 -11.21 -8.66
C SER A 99 4.06 -12.33 -9.57
N ALA A 100 4.72 -13.37 -9.02
CA ALA A 100 5.13 -14.57 -9.74
C ALA A 100 4.42 -15.84 -9.26
N CYS A 101 3.35 -15.73 -8.46
CA CYS A 101 2.52 -16.89 -8.12
C CYS A 101 1.82 -17.42 -9.37
N GLU A 102 1.70 -18.74 -9.48
CA GLU A 102 1.19 -19.42 -10.66
C GLU A 102 -0.27 -19.86 -10.52
N ASP A 103 -0.76 -19.96 -9.28
CA ASP A 103 -2.16 -20.23 -8.98
C ASP A 103 -3.04 -18.96 -9.04
N ASP A 104 -4.35 -19.14 -9.03
CA ASP A 104 -5.29 -18.03 -9.21
C ASP A 104 -5.50 -17.19 -7.93
N GLY A 105 -5.10 -17.66 -6.76
CA GLY A 105 -5.40 -17.05 -5.45
C GLY A 105 -6.81 -17.43 -4.93
N PRO A 106 -7.35 -16.77 -3.91
CA PRO A 106 -6.72 -15.65 -3.20
C PRO A 106 -5.50 -16.09 -2.36
N TYR A 107 -4.45 -15.24 -2.34
CA TYR A 107 -3.18 -15.55 -1.67
C TYR A 107 -3.26 -15.21 -0.18
N THR A 108 -2.84 -16.16 0.65
CA THR A 108 -2.55 -15.91 2.06
C THR A 108 -1.13 -15.34 2.23
N GLU A 109 -0.79 -14.91 3.44
CA GLU A 109 0.54 -14.35 3.72
C GLU A 109 1.70 -15.32 3.49
N GLU A 110 1.43 -16.62 3.33
CA GLU A 110 2.43 -17.67 3.12
C GLU A 110 2.78 -17.92 1.65
N ASN A 111 1.92 -17.48 0.72
CA ASN A 111 2.03 -17.79 -0.71
C ASN A 111 2.99 -16.87 -1.51
N VAL A 112 4.01 -16.30 -0.89
CA VAL A 112 4.86 -15.28 -1.51
C VAL A 112 5.78 -15.84 -2.60
N LYS A 113 5.76 -15.18 -3.76
CA LYS A 113 6.68 -15.43 -4.89
C LYS A 113 6.88 -14.10 -5.65
N PRO A 114 7.92 -13.31 -5.31
CA PRO A 114 8.17 -12.02 -5.96
C PRO A 114 8.64 -12.20 -7.39
N GLY A 115 8.10 -11.42 -8.32
CA GLY A 115 8.38 -11.50 -9.75
C GLY A 115 9.16 -10.32 -10.33
N ASN A 116 9.57 -9.36 -9.49
CA ASN A 116 10.33 -8.19 -9.90
C ASN A 116 11.19 -7.67 -8.73
N ILE A 117 12.13 -6.76 -9.01
CA ILE A 117 13.06 -6.22 -8.00
C ILE A 117 12.34 -5.50 -6.87
N TYR A 118 11.31 -4.70 -7.18
CA TYR A 118 10.51 -4.04 -6.15
C TYR A 118 9.88 -5.03 -5.17
N ALA A 119 9.24 -6.07 -5.71
CA ALA A 119 8.62 -7.13 -4.91
C ALA A 119 9.63 -7.90 -4.05
N ALA A 120 10.81 -8.22 -4.64
CA ALA A 120 11.89 -8.89 -3.92
C ALA A 120 12.41 -8.03 -2.76
N HIS A 121 12.61 -6.72 -2.99
CA HIS A 121 13.05 -5.79 -1.94
C HIS A 121 11.97 -5.61 -0.85
N LYS A 122 10.67 -5.58 -1.21
CA LYS A 122 9.61 -5.53 -0.20
C LYS A 122 9.57 -6.79 0.66
N LEU A 123 9.73 -7.96 0.07
CA LEU A 123 9.80 -9.23 0.83
C LEU A 123 11.06 -9.31 1.70
N GLU A 124 12.21 -8.86 1.19
CA GLU A 124 13.46 -8.77 1.97
C GLU A 124 13.33 -7.78 3.13
N MET A 125 12.67 -6.64 2.91
CA MET A 125 12.33 -5.69 3.97
C MET A 125 11.51 -6.34 5.08
N GLU A 126 10.43 -7.05 4.73
CA GLU A 126 9.60 -7.75 5.72
C GLU A 126 10.43 -8.67 6.60
N LYS A 127 11.24 -9.52 5.98
CA LYS A 127 12.11 -10.46 6.68
C LYS A 127 13.10 -9.76 7.60
N ARG A 128 13.88 -8.81 7.07
CA ARG A 128 14.93 -8.11 7.84
C ARG A 128 14.36 -7.31 9.00
N VAL A 129 13.26 -6.60 8.76
CA VAL A 129 12.61 -5.80 9.81
C VAL A 129 12.06 -6.68 10.91
N LEU A 130 11.41 -7.81 10.57
CA LEU A 130 10.87 -8.75 11.56
C LEU A 130 11.97 -9.51 12.32
N ASP A 131 13.12 -9.79 11.69
CA ASP A 131 14.29 -10.36 12.36
C ASP A 131 14.86 -9.38 13.42
N ILE A 132 14.84 -8.06 13.14
CA ILE A 132 15.32 -7.01 14.06
C ILE A 132 14.28 -6.72 15.15
N LEU A 133 13.04 -6.49 14.77
CA LEU A 133 11.92 -6.06 15.61
C LEU A 133 10.71 -6.96 15.36
N PRO A 134 10.59 -8.12 16.05
CA PRO A 134 9.49 -9.07 15.84
C PRO A 134 8.09 -8.51 16.10
N SER A 135 7.98 -7.40 16.84
CA SER A 135 6.72 -6.70 17.09
C SER A 135 6.29 -5.77 15.95
N ALA A 136 7.13 -5.56 14.93
CA ALA A 136 6.80 -4.72 13.79
C ALA A 136 5.66 -5.31 12.95
N VAL A 137 4.89 -4.44 12.29
CA VAL A 137 3.77 -4.82 11.41
C VAL A 137 4.11 -4.48 9.96
N MET A 138 4.01 -5.48 9.08
CA MET A 138 4.21 -5.33 7.64
C MET A 138 2.87 -5.39 6.94
N LEU A 139 2.45 -4.31 6.29
CA LEU A 139 1.18 -4.22 5.57
C LEU A 139 1.42 -4.46 4.08
N ARG A 140 1.02 -5.62 3.56
CA ARG A 140 1.00 -5.90 2.12
C ARG A 140 -0.17 -5.18 1.49
N ALA A 141 0.04 -3.90 1.19
CA ALA A 141 -0.99 -3.05 0.66
C ALA A 141 -1.19 -3.28 -0.84
N GLU A 142 -2.44 -3.21 -1.25
CA GLU A 142 -2.88 -3.29 -2.65
C GLU A 142 -2.68 -1.96 -3.38
N TRP A 143 -3.14 -1.89 -4.62
CA TRP A 143 -3.20 -0.66 -5.38
C TRP A 143 -4.24 0.29 -4.78
N MET A 144 -3.77 1.31 -4.09
CA MET A 144 -4.63 2.30 -3.43
C MET A 144 -5.06 3.39 -4.40
N TYR A 145 -6.26 3.93 -4.20
CA TYR A 145 -6.80 5.04 -4.97
C TYR A 145 -7.43 6.11 -4.06
N ASP A 146 -7.42 7.34 -4.58
CA ASP A 146 -8.10 8.50 -3.99
C ASP A 146 -8.28 9.56 -5.08
N TYR A 147 -9.15 10.54 -4.86
CA TYR A 147 -9.18 11.75 -5.66
C TYR A 147 -7.97 12.64 -5.30
N TYR A 148 -6.87 12.41 -6.00
CA TYR A 148 -5.59 13.05 -5.72
C TYR A 148 -4.81 13.32 -7.01
N GLU A 149 -4.88 14.57 -7.49
CA GLU A 149 -4.36 14.96 -8.82
C GLU A 149 -2.83 14.90 -8.93
N LYS A 150 -2.11 15.00 -7.80
CA LYS A 150 -0.64 15.02 -7.80
C LYS A 150 0.00 13.66 -8.10
N ARG A 151 -0.77 12.59 -8.12
CA ARG A 151 -0.28 11.24 -8.40
C ARG A 151 -1.30 10.43 -9.18
N SER A 152 -0.84 9.79 -10.27
CA SER A 152 -1.65 8.79 -10.97
C SER A 152 -1.99 7.62 -10.02
N ASN A 153 -3.26 7.27 -9.99
CA ASN A 153 -3.81 6.11 -9.29
C ASN A 153 -5.02 5.61 -10.11
N TYR A 154 -5.63 4.49 -9.68
CA TYR A 154 -6.74 3.89 -10.43
C TYR A 154 -7.87 4.91 -10.72
N LEU A 155 -8.35 5.63 -9.70
CA LEU A 155 -9.44 6.58 -9.86
C LEU A 155 -9.07 7.70 -10.84
N MET A 156 -7.91 8.33 -10.66
CA MET A 156 -7.47 9.42 -11.53
C MET A 156 -7.25 8.96 -12.97
N MET A 157 -6.79 7.73 -13.18
CA MET A 157 -6.67 7.15 -14.51
C MET A 157 -8.03 7.01 -15.20
N ILE A 158 -9.06 6.51 -14.50
CA ILE A 158 -10.41 6.39 -15.04
C ILE A 158 -11.02 7.77 -15.33
N LEU A 159 -10.93 8.71 -14.40
CA LEU A 159 -11.47 10.06 -14.59
C LEU A 159 -10.79 10.81 -15.74
N ASN A 160 -9.47 10.67 -15.88
CA ASN A 160 -8.74 11.24 -17.01
C ASN A 160 -9.18 10.63 -18.34
N ALA A 161 -9.32 9.30 -18.40
CA ALA A 161 -9.79 8.62 -19.61
C ALA A 161 -11.21 9.03 -19.99
N ILE A 162 -12.10 9.24 -19.02
CA ILE A 162 -13.45 9.80 -19.25
C ILE A 162 -13.35 11.22 -19.83
N HIS A 163 -12.49 12.06 -19.26
CA HIS A 163 -12.31 13.44 -19.71
C HIS A 163 -11.75 13.53 -21.14
N THR A 164 -10.76 12.72 -21.46
CA THR A 164 -10.12 12.70 -22.79
C THR A 164 -10.89 11.84 -23.81
N GLN A 165 -11.94 11.13 -23.40
CA GLN A 165 -12.69 10.15 -24.21
C GLN A 165 -11.79 9.06 -24.80
N ASP A 166 -10.72 8.72 -24.08
CA ASP A 166 -9.79 7.65 -24.45
C ASP A 166 -10.33 6.29 -23.97
N SER A 167 -9.55 5.24 -24.14
CA SER A 167 -9.90 3.91 -23.64
C SER A 167 -8.95 3.49 -22.54
N VAL A 168 -9.43 2.62 -21.63
CA VAL A 168 -8.59 1.93 -20.67
C VAL A 168 -8.52 0.43 -21.00
N SER A 169 -7.50 -0.25 -20.48
CA SER A 169 -7.25 -1.65 -20.79
C SER A 169 -7.02 -2.43 -19.50
N PHE A 170 -7.93 -3.38 -19.20
CA PHE A 170 -7.88 -4.26 -18.03
C PHE A 170 -8.23 -5.68 -18.44
N SER A 171 -7.81 -6.69 -17.69
CA SER A 171 -8.09 -8.08 -18.02
C SER A 171 -9.31 -8.60 -17.28
N SER A 172 -10.20 -9.29 -18.02
CA SER A 172 -11.32 -10.06 -17.46
C SER A 172 -10.87 -11.31 -16.67
N LYS A 173 -9.58 -11.65 -16.76
CA LYS A 173 -8.97 -12.79 -16.06
C LYS A 173 -8.00 -12.36 -14.96
N GLN A 174 -7.92 -11.08 -14.65
CA GLN A 174 -7.03 -10.57 -13.60
C GLN A 174 -7.84 -10.14 -12.40
N PHE A 175 -7.63 -10.83 -11.28
CA PHE A 175 -8.23 -10.53 -9.99
C PHE A 175 -7.20 -9.81 -9.12
N ARG A 176 -7.60 -8.68 -8.59
CA ARG A 176 -6.84 -7.91 -7.59
C ARG A 176 -7.75 -6.93 -6.89
N GLY A 177 -7.52 -6.70 -5.63
CA GLY A 177 -8.17 -5.61 -4.92
C GLY A 177 -7.60 -4.25 -5.32
N ILE A 178 -8.42 -3.24 -5.15
CA ILE A 178 -8.03 -1.83 -5.16
C ILE A 178 -8.68 -1.16 -3.96
N THR A 179 -7.93 -0.39 -3.21
CA THR A 179 -8.34 0.07 -1.87
C THR A 179 -8.51 1.58 -1.82
N TYR A 180 -9.63 2.04 -1.29
CA TYR A 180 -9.88 3.46 -1.03
C TYR A 180 -8.97 3.96 0.10
N LEU A 181 -8.18 4.97 -0.17
CA LEU A 181 -7.14 5.45 0.75
C LEU A 181 -7.70 6.02 2.06
N GLN A 182 -8.93 6.54 2.04
CA GLN A 182 -9.67 6.94 3.22
C GLN A 182 -9.79 5.79 4.24
N GLU A 183 -10.13 4.59 3.77
CA GLU A 183 -10.29 3.42 4.64
C GLU A 183 -8.97 2.92 5.22
N VAL A 184 -7.85 3.14 4.51
CA VAL A 184 -6.51 2.88 5.04
C VAL A 184 -6.27 3.71 6.31
N ALA A 185 -6.56 5.01 6.26
CA ALA A 185 -6.40 5.88 7.41
C ALA A 185 -7.37 5.52 8.56
N GLU A 186 -8.61 5.17 8.25
CA GLU A 186 -9.63 4.77 9.24
C GLU A 186 -9.27 3.48 9.98
N ASN A 187 -8.51 2.58 9.35
CA ASN A 187 -8.04 1.35 9.98
C ASN A 187 -6.77 1.51 10.83
N MET A 188 -6.10 2.68 10.82
CA MET A 188 -4.78 2.83 11.46
C MET A 188 -4.77 2.56 12.96
N GLU A 189 -5.81 2.92 13.70
CA GLU A 189 -5.89 2.61 15.14
C GLU A 189 -5.87 1.10 15.42
N LYS A 190 -6.57 0.31 14.57
CA LYS A 190 -6.58 -1.15 14.65
C LYS A 190 -5.24 -1.74 14.21
N VAL A 191 -4.64 -1.17 13.16
CA VAL A 191 -3.32 -1.58 12.65
C VAL A 191 -2.23 -1.40 13.71
N ILE A 192 -2.25 -0.31 14.47
CA ILE A 192 -1.30 -0.06 15.57
C ILE A 192 -1.36 -1.17 16.62
N SER A 193 -2.55 -1.74 16.84
CA SER A 193 -2.79 -2.79 17.82
C SER A 193 -2.49 -4.21 17.33
N LEU A 194 -2.15 -4.39 16.04
CA LEU A 194 -1.84 -5.71 15.48
C LEU A 194 -0.60 -6.33 16.16
N PRO A 195 -0.59 -7.63 16.41
CA PRO A 195 0.63 -8.37 16.71
C PRO A 195 1.66 -8.22 15.57
N GLY A 196 2.94 -8.37 15.89
CA GLY A 196 3.99 -8.34 14.88
C GLY A 196 3.81 -9.42 13.80
N GLY A 197 4.19 -9.08 12.56
CA GLY A 197 4.09 -9.97 11.42
C GLY A 197 3.61 -9.29 10.14
N ALA A 198 3.51 -10.09 9.06
CA ALA A 198 2.98 -9.61 7.78
C ALA A 198 1.46 -9.84 7.71
N TYR A 199 0.76 -8.90 7.07
CA TYR A 199 -0.69 -8.91 6.90
C TYR A 199 -1.05 -8.43 5.50
N ASN A 200 -1.91 -9.18 4.82
CA ASN A 200 -2.61 -8.69 3.64
C ASN A 200 -3.55 -7.56 4.06
N PHE A 201 -3.52 -6.45 3.30
CA PHE A 201 -4.11 -5.20 3.73
C PHE A 201 -4.77 -4.46 2.58
N GLY A 202 -6.08 -4.57 2.48
CA GLY A 202 -6.87 -3.94 1.43
C GLY A 202 -8.25 -4.54 1.24
N SER A 203 -8.94 -4.05 0.21
CA SER A 203 -10.30 -4.41 -0.18
C SER A 203 -10.33 -5.72 -0.96
N GLU A 204 -11.16 -6.65 -0.56
CA GLU A 204 -11.32 -7.92 -1.28
C GLU A 204 -12.32 -7.80 -2.42
N THR A 205 -12.14 -8.62 -3.46
CA THR A 205 -13.03 -8.69 -4.62
C THR A 205 -13.24 -10.14 -5.06
N THR A 206 -14.39 -10.43 -5.63
CA THR A 206 -14.67 -11.66 -6.37
C THR A 206 -14.81 -11.40 -7.86
N GLN A 207 -14.47 -10.20 -8.31
CA GLN A 207 -14.61 -9.73 -9.68
C GLN A 207 -13.24 -9.35 -10.26
N SER A 208 -13.09 -9.57 -11.57
CA SER A 208 -11.91 -9.09 -12.28
C SER A 208 -11.86 -7.57 -12.31
N ILE A 209 -10.66 -7.00 -12.46
CA ILE A 209 -10.50 -5.54 -12.57
C ILE A 209 -11.24 -4.97 -13.80
N TYR A 210 -11.44 -5.78 -14.85
CA TYR A 210 -12.27 -5.42 -15.99
C TYR A 210 -13.74 -5.24 -15.59
N GLU A 211 -14.33 -6.21 -14.87
CA GLU A 211 -15.72 -6.15 -14.41
C GLU A 211 -15.92 -5.02 -13.40
N VAL A 212 -15.00 -4.85 -12.46
CA VAL A 212 -14.98 -3.73 -11.49
C VAL A 212 -15.02 -2.39 -12.23
N THR A 213 -14.19 -2.23 -13.26
CA THR A 213 -14.12 -0.96 -14.00
C THR A 213 -15.41 -0.67 -14.76
N ASN A 214 -16.01 -1.67 -15.42
CA ASN A 214 -17.29 -1.49 -16.11
C ASN A 214 -18.40 -1.12 -15.13
N LYS A 215 -18.51 -1.80 -13.99
CA LYS A 215 -19.50 -1.47 -12.95
C LYS A 215 -19.31 -0.06 -12.40
N PHE A 216 -18.08 0.36 -12.18
CA PHE A 216 -17.78 1.71 -11.72
C PHE A 216 -18.21 2.77 -12.74
N LEU A 217 -17.95 2.55 -14.02
CA LEU A 217 -18.41 3.43 -15.10
C LEU A 217 -19.95 3.52 -15.17
N ASP A 218 -20.63 2.40 -15.05
CA ASP A 218 -22.10 2.36 -15.01
C ASP A 218 -22.63 3.15 -13.79
N MET A 219 -22.02 3.00 -12.64
CA MET A 219 -22.35 3.75 -11.42
C MET A 219 -22.19 5.27 -11.61
N LEU A 220 -21.14 5.71 -12.30
CA LEU A 220 -20.92 7.12 -12.63
C LEU A 220 -21.82 7.62 -13.76
N GLY A 221 -22.59 6.76 -14.41
CA GLY A 221 -23.37 7.10 -15.61
C GLY A 221 -22.49 7.53 -16.80
N LYS A 222 -21.24 7.04 -16.86
CA LYS A 222 -20.27 7.40 -17.88
C LYS A 222 -20.05 6.27 -18.87
N LYS A 223 -19.77 6.64 -20.12
CA LYS A 223 -19.42 5.71 -21.18
C LYS A 223 -17.95 5.84 -21.50
N LEU A 224 -17.22 4.75 -21.34
CA LEU A 224 -15.80 4.63 -21.67
C LEU A 224 -15.56 3.23 -22.24
N ILE A 225 -14.66 3.11 -23.20
CA ILE A 225 -14.28 1.81 -23.75
C ILE A 225 -13.28 1.15 -22.79
N VAL A 226 -13.68 0.05 -22.18
CA VAL A 226 -12.77 -0.82 -21.42
C VAL A 226 -12.38 -1.98 -22.34
N LYS A 227 -11.12 -2.00 -22.75
CA LYS A 227 -10.57 -3.09 -23.59
C LYS A 227 -10.18 -4.26 -22.69
N ASP A 228 -10.59 -5.48 -23.05
CA ASP A 228 -10.14 -6.69 -22.38
C ASP A 228 -8.69 -6.99 -22.79
N ALA A 229 -7.78 -6.93 -21.85
CA ALA A 229 -6.35 -7.17 -22.04
C ALA A 229 -5.99 -8.61 -21.64
N PRO A 230 -4.90 -9.16 -22.19
CA PRO A 230 -4.35 -10.40 -21.66
C PRO A 230 -4.01 -10.28 -20.19
N ALA A 231 -4.38 -11.27 -19.38
CA ALA A 231 -4.00 -11.32 -17.98
C ALA A 231 -2.48 -11.44 -17.86
N ARG A 232 -1.91 -10.70 -16.91
CA ARG A 232 -0.47 -10.78 -16.60
C ARG A 232 -0.24 -11.72 -15.41
N HIS A 233 -0.85 -11.39 -14.26
CA HIS A 233 -0.77 -12.15 -13.03
C HIS A 233 -1.89 -11.68 -12.10
N ASN A 234 -2.32 -12.55 -11.21
CA ASN A 234 -3.24 -12.18 -10.15
C ASN A 234 -2.47 -11.58 -8.96
N LEU A 235 -3.13 -10.65 -8.27
CA LEU A 235 -2.70 -10.08 -6.99
C LEU A 235 -3.86 -10.13 -5.99
N TRP A 236 -4.64 -11.22 -6.07
CA TRP A 236 -5.84 -11.41 -5.28
C TRP A 236 -5.47 -11.93 -3.89
N MET A 237 -5.65 -11.09 -2.89
CA MET A 237 -5.29 -11.39 -1.51
C MET A 237 -6.46 -11.87 -0.68
N ASP A 238 -6.20 -12.80 0.24
CA ASP A 238 -7.06 -13.13 1.38
C ASP A 238 -6.65 -12.28 2.58
N CYS A 239 -7.51 -11.35 3.00
CA CYS A 239 -7.28 -10.45 4.12
C CYS A 239 -7.84 -11.00 5.46
N SER A 240 -8.22 -12.26 5.54
CA SER A 240 -8.83 -12.87 6.72
C SER A 240 -7.98 -12.79 7.99
N LYS A 241 -6.65 -12.80 7.86
CA LYS A 241 -5.73 -12.66 8.99
C LYS A 241 -5.85 -11.29 9.67
N ALA A 242 -5.86 -10.21 8.89
CA ALA A 242 -6.02 -8.85 9.43
C ALA A 242 -7.44 -8.64 10.00
N ARG A 243 -8.45 -9.22 9.35
CA ARG A 243 -9.86 -9.16 9.76
C ARG A 243 -10.10 -9.79 11.13
N LYS A 244 -9.37 -10.82 11.54
CA LYS A 244 -9.45 -11.40 12.90
C LYS A 244 -9.13 -10.39 14.01
N TYR A 245 -8.46 -9.31 13.68
CA TYR A 245 -8.11 -8.22 14.59
C TYR A 245 -8.96 -6.96 14.35
N GLY A 246 -10.05 -7.09 13.58
CA GLY A 246 -10.98 -5.99 13.30
C GLY A 246 -10.50 -5.00 12.23
N VAL A 247 -9.41 -5.29 11.50
CA VAL A 247 -9.00 -4.51 10.32
C VAL A 247 -9.86 -4.93 9.15
N GLU A 248 -10.77 -4.06 8.73
CA GLU A 248 -11.79 -4.37 7.73
C GLU A 248 -11.86 -3.26 6.68
N PHE A 249 -12.05 -3.65 5.43
CA PHE A 249 -12.25 -2.77 4.30
C PHE A 249 -13.58 -3.09 3.64
N SER A 250 -14.19 -2.10 3.00
CA SER A 250 -15.31 -2.31 2.08
C SER A 250 -14.88 -3.23 0.94
N SER A 251 -15.86 -3.88 0.29
CA SER A 251 -15.56 -4.51 -1.00
C SER A 251 -15.04 -3.45 -1.99
N VAL A 252 -14.33 -3.90 -3.03
CA VAL A 252 -13.81 -2.97 -4.06
C VAL A 252 -14.92 -2.08 -4.63
N ILE A 253 -16.09 -2.63 -4.89
CA ILE A 253 -17.22 -1.87 -5.46
C ILE A 253 -17.79 -0.87 -4.44
N ASP A 254 -17.99 -1.29 -3.20
CA ASP A 254 -18.55 -0.41 -2.16
C ASP A 254 -17.56 0.73 -1.83
N GLY A 255 -16.25 0.45 -1.83
CA GLY A 255 -15.21 1.45 -1.67
C GLY A 255 -15.22 2.50 -2.80
N LEU A 256 -15.38 2.06 -4.05
CA LEU A 256 -15.50 2.96 -5.21
C LEU A 256 -16.78 3.81 -5.13
N GLU A 257 -17.91 3.23 -4.75
CA GLU A 257 -19.17 3.95 -4.54
C GLU A 257 -19.02 5.01 -3.44
N ARG A 258 -18.41 4.62 -2.32
CA ARG A 258 -18.12 5.54 -1.23
C ARG A 258 -17.24 6.70 -1.71
N CYS A 259 -16.15 6.42 -2.40
CA CYS A 259 -15.24 7.43 -2.92
C CYS A 259 -15.95 8.38 -3.90
N ALA A 260 -16.77 7.84 -4.82
CA ALA A 260 -17.56 8.65 -5.75
C ALA A 260 -18.54 9.61 -5.02
N ARG A 261 -19.18 9.12 -3.96
CA ARG A 261 -20.07 9.94 -3.12
C ARG A 261 -19.31 11.02 -2.35
N ASP A 262 -18.17 10.66 -1.74
CA ASP A 262 -17.36 11.56 -0.91
C ASP A 262 -16.83 12.75 -1.74
N TYR A 263 -16.48 12.52 -3.01
CA TYR A 263 -15.98 13.54 -3.94
C TYR A 263 -17.01 14.07 -4.94
N LYS A 264 -18.27 13.60 -4.88
CA LYS A 264 -19.38 14.03 -5.77
C LYS A 264 -19.05 13.85 -7.27
N LEU A 265 -18.50 12.69 -7.63
CA LEU A 265 -18.07 12.36 -8.99
C LEU A 265 -19.25 12.02 -9.92
#